data_10d396f9c62a1c907c065310d66595f1
#
_entry.id   10d396f9c62a1c907c065310d66595f1
#
_cell.length_a   1.000
_cell.length_b   1.000
_cell.length_c   1.000
_cell.angle_alpha   90.00
_cell.angle_beta   90.00
_cell.angle_gamma   90.00
#
_symmetry.space_group_name_H-M   'P 1'
#
loop_
_entity.id
_entity.type
_entity.pdbx_description
1 polymer ?
#
loop_
_entity_poly.entity_id
_entity_poly.type
_entity_poly.pdbx_seq_one_letter_code
_entity_poly.pdbx_strand_id
1 'polypeptide(L)'
;MFPDDELRQGLQQLIRLSRILEPHSGTTTHATLSEVMALGELTDVEAMSQHELARRLGLEKSTVSRLVAALVDRGWVSRARNPDNRRLYRLQLTPDGQAAARQIGKELRARHTELLNGLTPAERHGLTIGLAGIARVLKNQH
;
A
#
# COMPACT_ATOMS: atom_id res chain seq x y z
N MET A 1 -21.78 20.41 -12.46
CA MET A 1 -22.04 19.37 -11.43
C MET A 1 -22.22 18.05 -12.17
N PHE A 2 -21.36 17.09 -11.91
CA PHE A 2 -21.53 15.77 -12.51
C PHE A 2 -22.65 15.04 -11.78
N PRO A 3 -23.56 14.36 -12.49
CA PRO A 3 -24.54 13.51 -11.85
C PRO A 3 -23.87 12.46 -10.98
N ASP A 4 -24.48 12.11 -9.86
CA ASP A 4 -23.94 11.08 -8.94
C ASP A 4 -23.62 9.75 -9.64
N ASP A 5 -24.34 9.43 -10.70
CA ASP A 5 -24.12 8.22 -11.50
C ASP A 5 -22.80 8.24 -12.28
N GLU A 6 -22.38 9.41 -12.80
CA GLU A 6 -21.08 9.54 -13.48
C GLU A 6 -19.92 9.38 -12.50
N LEU A 7 -20.05 9.94 -11.30
CA LEU A 7 -19.05 9.77 -10.24
C LEU A 7 -18.95 8.32 -9.77
N ARG A 8 -20.09 7.64 -9.61
CA ARG A 8 -20.10 6.20 -9.27
C ARG A 8 -19.45 5.36 -10.35
N GLN A 9 -19.76 5.62 -11.61
CA GLN A 9 -19.12 4.94 -12.74
C GLN A 9 -17.62 5.22 -12.78
N GLY A 10 -17.20 6.47 -12.54
CA GLY A 10 -15.81 6.86 -12.45
C GLY A 10 -15.07 6.11 -11.33
N LEU A 11 -15.67 6.01 -10.15
CA LEU A 11 -15.09 5.22 -9.03
C LEU A 11 -14.98 3.74 -9.37
N GLN A 12 -15.99 3.15 -10.00
CA GLN A 12 -15.93 1.75 -10.44
C GLN A 12 -14.86 1.54 -11.50
N GLN A 13 -14.73 2.46 -12.46
CA GLN A 13 -13.64 2.42 -13.43
C GLN A 13 -12.27 2.55 -12.76
N LEU A 14 -12.12 3.45 -11.79
CA LEU A 14 -10.88 3.62 -11.05
C LEU A 14 -10.49 2.32 -10.33
N ILE A 15 -11.46 1.64 -9.70
CA ILE A 15 -11.22 0.33 -9.06
C ILE A 15 -10.79 -0.72 -10.08
N ARG A 16 -11.41 -0.76 -11.26
CA ARG A 16 -11.00 -1.67 -12.34
C ARG A 16 -9.62 -1.34 -12.89
N LEU A 17 -9.34 -0.05 -13.09
CA LEU A 17 -8.08 0.44 -13.61
C LEU A 17 -6.97 0.38 -12.56
N SER A 18 -7.28 0.31 -11.27
CA SER A 18 -6.30 0.14 -10.21
C SER A 18 -5.51 -1.17 -10.36
N ARG A 19 -6.10 -2.17 -11.02
CA ARG A 19 -5.38 -3.38 -11.41
C ARG A 19 -4.23 -3.10 -12.39
N ILE A 20 -4.34 -2.06 -13.21
CA ILE A 20 -3.26 -1.60 -14.11
C ILE A 20 -2.15 -0.92 -13.30
N LEU A 21 -2.49 -0.36 -12.15
CA LEU A 21 -1.56 0.26 -11.21
C LEU A 21 -1.02 -0.75 -10.18
N GLU A 22 -1.53 -1.98 -10.19
CA GLU A 22 -1.01 -3.05 -9.33
C GLU A 22 0.44 -3.36 -9.67
N PRO A 23 1.28 -3.59 -8.66
CA PRO A 23 2.70 -3.85 -8.85
C PRO A 23 3.02 -5.04 -9.76
N HIS A 24 2.11 -6.01 -9.87
CA HIS A 24 2.31 -7.23 -10.65
C HIS A 24 2.57 -7.01 -12.14
N SER A 25 1.95 -5.99 -12.73
CA SER A 25 1.97 -5.82 -14.18
C SER A 25 3.18 -5.09 -14.72
N GLY A 26 4.29 -5.11 -14.00
CA GLY A 26 5.53 -4.48 -14.49
C GLY A 26 6.57 -4.15 -13.43
N THR A 27 6.45 -4.70 -12.22
CA THR A 27 7.56 -4.68 -11.28
C THR A 27 8.40 -5.94 -11.46
N THR A 28 9.72 -5.79 -11.37
CA THR A 28 10.66 -6.91 -11.46
C THR A 28 10.54 -7.88 -10.27
N THR A 29 9.89 -7.44 -9.20
CA THR A 29 9.76 -8.20 -7.95
C THR A 29 8.49 -9.03 -7.84
N HIS A 30 7.52 -8.85 -8.72
CA HIS A 30 6.23 -9.54 -8.69
C HIS A 30 5.51 -9.49 -7.33
N ALA A 31 5.66 -8.39 -6.60
CA ALA A 31 5.01 -8.21 -5.31
C ALA A 31 3.51 -7.94 -5.45
N THR A 32 2.70 -8.49 -4.54
CA THR A 32 1.28 -8.17 -4.46
C THR A 32 1.06 -6.76 -3.90
N LEU A 33 -0.13 -6.18 -4.12
CA LEU A 33 -0.47 -4.88 -3.55
C LEU A 33 -0.35 -4.86 -2.02
N SER A 34 -0.84 -5.91 -1.35
CA SER A 34 -0.74 -6.03 0.11
C SER A 34 0.72 -6.10 0.60
N GLU A 35 1.58 -6.82 -0.13
CA GLU A 35 3.01 -6.87 0.17
C GLU A 35 3.66 -5.49 0.01
N VAL A 36 3.34 -4.76 -1.06
CA VAL A 36 3.84 -3.39 -1.29
C VAL A 36 3.40 -2.45 -0.19
N MET A 37 2.13 -2.50 0.21
CA MET A 37 1.62 -1.68 1.30
C MET A 37 2.32 -2.00 2.63
N ALA A 38 2.52 -3.27 2.95
CA ALA A 38 3.23 -3.69 4.16
C ALA A 38 4.70 -3.23 4.16
N LEU A 39 5.39 -3.38 3.04
CA LEU A 39 6.76 -2.88 2.89
C LEU A 39 6.82 -1.35 3.09
N GLY A 40 5.86 -0.62 2.55
CA GLY A 40 5.75 0.82 2.74
C GLY A 40 5.61 1.21 4.21
N GLU A 41 4.74 0.53 4.96
CA GLU A 41 4.56 0.78 6.39
C GLU A 41 5.82 0.47 7.21
N LEU A 42 6.59 -0.54 6.81
CA LEU A 42 7.80 -0.95 7.52
C LEU A 42 9.04 -0.13 7.14
N THR A 43 8.99 0.66 6.07
CA THR A 43 10.16 1.41 5.57
C THR A 43 10.60 2.52 6.52
N ASP A 44 9.65 3.23 7.13
CA ASP A 44 9.92 4.43 7.92
C ASP A 44 10.03 4.14 9.43
N VAL A 45 10.02 2.88 9.81
CA VAL A 45 10.12 2.45 11.22
C VAL A 45 11.27 1.47 11.39
N GLU A 46 11.89 1.48 12.55
CA GLU A 46 12.92 0.48 12.90
C GLU A 46 12.29 -0.90 13.02
N ALA A 47 11.15 -0.99 13.71
CA ALA A 47 10.38 -2.21 13.85
C ALA A 47 8.92 -1.88 14.21
N MET A 48 8.02 -2.81 13.93
CA MET A 48 6.59 -2.66 14.18
C MET A 48 6.00 -3.99 14.67
N SER A 49 5.02 -3.94 15.55
CA SER A 49 4.27 -5.15 15.90
C SER A 49 3.38 -5.61 14.73
N GLN A 50 3.14 -6.90 14.64
CA GLN A 50 2.20 -7.44 13.65
C GLN A 50 0.79 -6.90 13.86
N HIS A 51 0.39 -6.67 15.11
CA HIS A 51 -0.89 -6.05 15.46
C HIS A 51 -1.00 -4.61 14.92
N GLU A 52 0.04 -3.81 15.06
CA GLU A 52 0.09 -2.45 14.53
C GLU A 52 0.04 -2.44 13.01
N LEU A 53 0.74 -3.36 12.35
CA LEU A 53 0.67 -3.50 10.89
C LEU A 53 -0.75 -3.82 10.43
N ALA A 54 -1.45 -4.74 11.11
CA ALA A 54 -2.84 -5.07 10.80
C ALA A 54 -3.75 -3.84 10.92
N ARG A 55 -3.58 -3.06 11.98
CA ARG A 55 -4.33 -1.83 12.21
C ARG A 55 -4.08 -0.81 11.11
N ARG A 56 -2.84 -0.58 10.72
CA ARG A 56 -2.47 0.40 9.67
C ARG A 56 -2.97 0.00 8.30
N LEU A 57 -2.93 -1.29 7.97
CA LEU A 57 -3.43 -1.81 6.70
C LEU A 57 -4.95 -1.97 6.66
N GLY A 58 -5.63 -1.91 7.81
CA GLY A 58 -7.07 -2.17 7.89
C GLY A 58 -7.42 -3.62 7.53
N LEU A 59 -6.55 -4.57 7.84
CA LEU A 59 -6.70 -5.99 7.52
C LEU A 59 -6.92 -6.83 8.78
N GLU A 60 -7.62 -7.94 8.60
CA GLU A 60 -7.84 -8.93 9.65
C GLU A 60 -6.52 -9.58 10.10
N LYS A 61 -6.44 -9.98 11.37
CA LYS A 61 -5.24 -10.62 11.95
C LYS A 61 -4.77 -11.84 11.16
N SER A 62 -5.70 -12.70 10.73
CA SER A 62 -5.38 -13.89 9.93
C SER A 62 -4.80 -13.55 8.56
N THR A 63 -5.31 -12.51 7.92
CA THR A 63 -4.82 -12.01 6.63
C THR A 63 -3.40 -11.47 6.77
N VAL A 64 -3.15 -10.66 7.80
CA VAL A 64 -1.81 -10.09 8.07
C VAL A 64 -0.82 -11.19 8.45
N SER A 65 -1.25 -12.20 9.21
CA SER A 65 -0.38 -13.33 9.56
C SER A 65 0.12 -14.06 8.30
N ARG A 66 -0.76 -14.30 7.33
CA ARG A 66 -0.39 -14.91 6.04
C ARG A 66 0.49 -14.00 5.20
N LEU A 67 0.18 -12.72 5.18
CA LEU A 67 0.96 -11.70 4.48
C LEU A 67 2.39 -11.63 5.04
N VAL A 68 2.54 -11.58 6.35
CA VAL A 68 3.84 -11.56 7.02
C VAL A 68 4.62 -12.86 6.75
N ALA A 69 3.95 -14.01 6.80
CA ALA A 69 4.59 -15.28 6.44
C ALA A 69 5.14 -15.28 5.01
N ALA A 70 4.39 -14.74 4.05
CA ALA A 70 4.85 -14.59 2.67
C ALA A 70 6.07 -13.66 2.55
N LEU A 71 6.06 -12.54 3.28
CA LEU A 71 7.19 -11.60 3.29
C LEU A 71 8.44 -12.19 3.94
N VAL A 72 8.26 -13.00 4.98
CA VAL A 72 9.36 -13.76 5.62
C VAL A 72 9.92 -14.81 4.64
N ASP A 73 9.07 -15.54 3.94
CA ASP A 73 9.49 -16.53 2.94
C ASP A 73 10.27 -15.89 1.78
N ARG A 74 9.93 -14.66 1.41
CA ARG A 74 10.71 -13.88 0.42
C ARG A 74 12.06 -13.39 0.98
N GLY A 75 12.28 -13.47 2.27
CA GLY A 75 13.48 -12.91 2.92
C GLY A 75 13.45 -11.38 3.06
N TRP A 76 12.29 -10.75 2.94
CA TRP A 76 12.14 -9.29 3.01
C TRP A 76 11.82 -8.77 4.40
N VAL A 77 11.27 -9.61 5.25
CA VAL A 77 10.88 -9.28 6.62
C VAL A 77 11.48 -10.33 7.58
N SER A 78 12.03 -9.87 8.67
CA SER A 78 12.33 -10.71 9.82
C SER A 78 11.21 -10.58 10.86
N ARG A 79 10.83 -11.71 11.43
CA ARG A 79 9.79 -11.79 12.45
C ARG A 79 10.37 -12.44 13.70
N ALA A 80 10.39 -11.70 14.78
CA ALA A 80 10.83 -12.18 16.08
C ALA A 80 9.76 -11.93 17.14
N ARG A 81 9.73 -12.73 18.19
CA ARG A 81 8.86 -12.45 19.31
C ARG A 81 9.35 -11.20 20.05
N ASN A 82 8.40 -10.34 20.46
CA ASN A 82 8.72 -9.16 21.25
C ASN A 82 9.33 -9.60 22.59
N PRO A 83 10.51 -9.08 22.99
CA PRO A 83 11.13 -9.41 24.27
C PRO A 83 10.26 -9.07 25.48
N ASP A 84 9.47 -8.00 25.41
CA ASP A 84 8.63 -7.51 26.49
C ASP A 84 7.27 -8.22 26.55
N ASN A 85 6.79 -8.75 25.42
CA ASN A 85 5.56 -9.52 25.34
C ASN A 85 5.66 -10.62 24.27
N ARG A 86 5.95 -11.84 24.67
CA ARG A 86 6.16 -13.00 23.79
C ARG A 86 4.93 -13.42 22.99
N ARG A 87 3.74 -12.89 23.29
CA ARG A 87 2.52 -13.10 22.49
C ARG A 87 2.49 -12.25 21.23
N LEU A 88 3.31 -11.19 21.15
CA LEU A 88 3.38 -10.26 20.04
C LEU A 88 4.62 -10.55 19.19
N TYR A 89 4.46 -10.44 17.87
CA TYR A 89 5.58 -10.47 16.94
C TYR A 89 6.03 -9.05 16.60
N ARG A 90 7.34 -8.89 16.54
CA ARG A 90 8.01 -7.69 16.08
C ARG A 90 8.52 -7.92 14.68
N LEU A 91 8.16 -7.03 13.75
CA LEU A 91 8.48 -7.09 12.33
C LEU A 91 9.50 -6.03 11.97
N GLN A 92 10.45 -6.40 11.14
CA GLN A 92 11.52 -5.52 10.69
C GLN A 92 11.88 -5.87 9.26
N LEU A 93 12.18 -4.86 8.42
CA LEU A 93 12.73 -5.12 7.09
C LEU A 93 14.14 -5.70 7.21
N THR A 94 14.41 -6.72 6.41
CA THR A 94 15.77 -7.19 6.16
C THR A 94 16.49 -6.24 5.20
N PRO A 95 17.82 -6.32 5.04
CA PRO A 95 18.52 -5.58 3.99
C PRO A 95 17.95 -5.84 2.60
N ASP A 96 17.57 -7.07 2.28
CA ASP A 96 16.90 -7.44 1.03
C ASP A 96 15.50 -6.82 0.92
N GLY A 97 14.76 -6.79 2.04
CA GLY A 97 13.45 -6.13 2.12
C GLY A 97 13.56 -4.62 1.90
N GLN A 98 14.57 -3.98 2.45
CA GLN A 98 14.85 -2.56 2.22
C GLN A 98 15.16 -2.29 0.74
N ALA A 99 15.98 -3.14 0.13
CA ALA A 99 16.30 -3.03 -1.29
C ALA A 99 15.05 -3.22 -2.17
N ALA A 100 14.23 -4.23 -1.87
CA ALA A 100 12.97 -4.49 -2.56
C ALA A 100 12.00 -3.32 -2.42
N ALA A 101 11.83 -2.77 -1.21
CA ALA A 101 10.97 -1.62 -0.96
C ALA A 101 11.41 -0.38 -1.77
N ARG A 102 12.71 -0.11 -1.82
CA ARG A 102 13.26 0.99 -2.64
C ARG A 102 12.99 0.79 -4.13
N GLN A 103 13.22 -0.39 -4.64
CA GLN A 103 13.03 -0.71 -6.06
C GLN A 103 11.56 -0.61 -6.46
N ILE A 104 10.67 -1.22 -5.68
CA ILE A 104 9.21 -1.15 -5.89
C ILE A 104 8.73 0.29 -5.81
N GLY A 105 9.16 1.03 -4.79
CA GLY A 105 8.80 2.44 -4.63
C GLY A 105 9.25 3.30 -5.82
N LYS A 106 10.42 3.06 -6.38
CA LYS A 106 10.93 3.74 -7.57
C LYS A 106 10.06 3.43 -8.80
N GLU A 107 9.75 2.16 -9.02
CA GLU A 107 8.92 1.72 -10.15
C GLU A 107 7.50 2.29 -10.07
N LEU A 108 6.89 2.29 -8.88
CA LEU A 108 5.56 2.87 -8.67
C LEU A 108 5.55 4.39 -8.88
N ARG A 109 6.54 5.10 -8.34
CA ARG A 109 6.66 6.55 -8.57
C ARG A 109 6.79 6.90 -10.05
N ALA A 110 7.56 6.14 -10.80
CA ALA A 110 7.69 6.32 -12.24
C ALA A 110 6.35 6.19 -12.96
N ARG A 111 5.56 5.17 -12.62
CA ARG A 111 4.21 4.97 -13.17
C ARG A 111 3.24 6.07 -12.77
N HIS A 112 3.24 6.46 -11.50
CA HIS A 112 2.39 7.56 -11.03
C HIS A 112 2.76 8.86 -11.74
N THR A 113 4.04 9.14 -11.93
CA THR A 113 4.51 10.32 -12.67
C THR A 113 4.04 10.29 -14.12
N GLU A 114 4.18 9.17 -14.80
CA GLU A 114 3.70 9.00 -16.17
C GLU A 114 2.20 9.24 -16.29
N LEU A 115 1.41 8.64 -15.40
CA LEU A 115 -0.04 8.85 -15.35
C LEU A 115 -0.37 10.32 -15.12
N LEU A 116 0.26 10.97 -14.14
CA LEU A 116 0.00 12.36 -13.79
C LEU A 116 0.42 13.32 -14.90
N ASN A 117 1.47 13.01 -15.64
CA ASN A 117 1.91 13.83 -16.78
C ASN A 117 0.93 13.78 -17.96
N GLY A 118 0.11 12.73 -18.05
CA GLY A 118 -0.97 12.64 -19.03
C GLY A 118 -2.18 13.51 -18.70
N LEU A 119 -2.29 14.03 -17.47
CA LEU A 119 -3.41 14.85 -17.03
C LEU A 119 -3.15 16.34 -17.36
N THR A 120 -4.20 17.03 -17.76
CA THR A 120 -4.19 18.51 -17.85
C THR A 120 -4.06 19.12 -16.45
N PRO A 121 -3.61 20.40 -16.32
CA PRO A 121 -3.57 21.09 -15.04
C PRO A 121 -4.92 21.11 -14.29
N ALA A 122 -6.03 21.29 -15.02
CA ALA A 122 -7.38 21.28 -14.45
C ALA A 122 -7.76 19.89 -13.88
N GLU A 123 -7.44 18.81 -14.61
CA GLU A 123 -7.68 17.43 -14.16
C GLU A 123 -6.83 17.10 -12.95
N ARG A 124 -5.57 17.51 -12.90
CA ARG A 124 -4.71 17.37 -11.71
C ARG A 124 -5.29 18.06 -10.50
N HIS A 125 -5.75 19.29 -10.68
CA HIS A 125 -6.37 20.06 -9.59
C HIS A 125 -7.65 19.40 -9.09
N GLY A 126 -8.52 18.96 -10.00
CA GLY A 126 -9.75 18.25 -9.67
C GLY A 126 -9.48 16.93 -8.93
N LEU A 127 -8.48 16.16 -9.40
CA LEU A 127 -8.06 14.91 -8.76
C LEU A 127 -7.53 15.16 -7.33
N THR A 128 -6.71 16.19 -7.14
CA THR A 128 -6.17 16.56 -5.82
C THR A 128 -7.30 16.86 -4.83
N ILE A 129 -8.27 17.67 -5.24
CA ILE A 129 -9.44 18.02 -4.41
C ILE A 129 -10.29 16.77 -4.13
N GLY A 130 -10.57 15.97 -5.15
CA GLY A 130 -11.39 14.77 -5.03
C GLY A 130 -10.80 13.73 -4.11
N LEU A 131 -9.50 13.43 -4.25
CA LEU A 131 -8.79 12.50 -3.38
C LEU A 131 -8.74 12.97 -1.93
N ALA A 132 -8.49 14.26 -1.70
CA ALA A 132 -8.52 14.84 -0.36
C ALA A 132 -9.91 14.70 0.28
N GLY A 133 -10.97 14.92 -0.49
CA GLY A 133 -12.36 14.72 -0.06
C GLY A 133 -12.65 13.28 0.34
N ILE A 134 -12.27 12.32 -0.50
CA ILE A 134 -12.43 10.88 -0.23
C ILE A 134 -11.68 10.49 1.05
N ALA A 135 -10.42 10.90 1.18
CA ALA A 135 -9.62 10.61 2.37
C ALA A 135 -10.26 11.15 3.66
N ARG A 136 -10.82 12.35 3.61
CA ARG A 136 -11.54 12.94 4.74
C ARG A 136 -12.78 12.13 5.12
N VAL A 137 -13.58 11.72 4.14
CA VAL A 137 -14.80 10.92 4.37
C VAL A 137 -14.45 9.57 5.00
N LEU A 138 -13.44 8.89 4.47
CA LEU A 138 -13.02 7.58 4.99
C LEU A 138 -12.47 7.65 6.42
N LYS A 139 -11.75 8.71 6.78
CA LYS A 139 -11.26 8.91 8.15
C LYS A 139 -12.39 9.10 9.16
N ASN A 140 -13.50 9.68 8.75
CA ASN A 140 -14.63 9.94 9.64
C ASN A 140 -15.54 8.71 9.82
N GLN A 141 -15.30 7.62 9.10
CA GLN A 141 -16.06 6.37 9.21
C GLN A 141 -15.43 5.35 10.18
N HIS A 142 -14.25 5.66 10.71
CA HIS A 142 -13.50 4.86 11.68
C HIS A 142 -13.28 5.66 12.97
#